data_0196800f9f26177b0225a5efaded6051
#
_entry.id   0196800f9f26177b0225a5efaded6051
#
_cell.length_a   1.000
_cell.length_b   1.000
_cell.length_c   1.000
_cell.angle_alpha   90.00
_cell.angle_beta   90.00
_cell.angle_gamma   90.00
#
_symmetry.space_group_name_H-M   'P 1'
#
loop_
_entity.id
_entity.type
_entity.pdbx_description
1 polymer ?
#
loop_
_entity_poly.entity_id
_entity_poly.type
_entity_poly.pdbx_seq_one_letter_code
_entity_poly.pdbx_strand_id
1 'polypeptide(L)'
;MIDIKHRCPPTIFSDIDGTIWKHEYDVRHSMNGTQRLLPGVFDRFLEWHRQGFRIILTTGRPECLREETERQLRELGIFYNQIVMDCGPGPRILVNDMESNASAKQFVAKAHAINLIRDNGMEDVKINYTQVNDL
;
A
#
# COMPACT_ATOMS: atom_id res chain seq x y z
N MET A 1 -7.41 -6.15 -11.57
CA MET A 1 -8.34 -5.08 -11.15
C MET A 1 -9.17 -5.55 -9.98
N ILE A 2 -9.36 -4.68 -9.00
CA ILE A 2 -10.21 -4.94 -7.83
C ILE A 2 -11.37 -3.95 -7.85
N ASP A 3 -12.59 -4.47 -7.75
CA ASP A 3 -13.80 -3.65 -7.64
C ASP A 3 -14.28 -3.69 -6.19
N ILE A 4 -14.35 -2.53 -5.56
CA ILE A 4 -14.78 -2.39 -4.18
C ILE A 4 -16.05 -1.55 -4.14
N LYS A 5 -17.10 -2.10 -3.56
CA LYS A 5 -18.35 -1.40 -3.27
C LYS A 5 -18.52 -1.37 -1.77
N HIS A 6 -18.43 -0.19 -1.19
CA HIS A 6 -18.53 -0.02 0.25
C HIS A 6 -18.96 1.41 0.56
N ARG A 7 -19.55 1.62 1.74
CA ARG A 7 -19.94 2.97 2.17
C ARG A 7 -18.73 3.85 2.50
N CYS A 8 -17.59 3.25 2.84
CA CYS A 8 -16.36 3.95 3.16
C CYS A 8 -15.24 3.59 2.19
N PRO A 9 -14.35 4.54 1.87
CA PRO A 9 -13.19 4.26 1.05
C PRO A 9 -12.28 3.22 1.70
N PRO A 10 -11.58 2.41 0.91
CA PRO A 10 -10.64 1.42 1.44
C PRO A 10 -9.40 2.07 2.03
N THR A 11 -8.69 1.29 2.84
CA THR A 11 -7.35 1.61 3.32
C THR A 11 -6.36 0.73 2.56
N ILE A 12 -5.34 1.36 2.00
CA ILE A 12 -4.25 0.67 1.32
C ILE A 12 -3.15 0.36 2.33
N PHE A 13 -2.72 -0.88 2.39
CA PHE A 13 -1.50 -1.28 3.09
C PHE A 13 -0.47 -1.61 2.02
N SER A 14 0.57 -0.82 1.91
CA SER A 14 1.56 -0.97 0.84
C SER A 14 2.95 -1.24 1.41
N ASP A 15 3.62 -2.22 0.82
CA ASP A 15 5.05 -2.42 1.03
C ASP A 15 5.84 -1.26 0.40
N ILE A 16 7.11 -1.15 0.72
CA ILE A 16 7.98 -0.09 0.22
C ILE A 16 9.02 -0.64 -0.75
N ASP A 17 10.02 -1.37 -0.24
CA ASP A 17 11.13 -1.86 -1.07
C ASP A 17 10.66 -2.92 -2.05
N GLY A 18 10.90 -2.70 -3.33
CA GLY A 18 10.43 -3.58 -4.41
C GLY A 18 9.01 -3.29 -4.88
N THR A 19 8.29 -2.40 -4.22
CA THR A 19 6.90 -2.04 -4.50
C THR A 19 6.74 -0.57 -4.89
N ILE A 20 7.27 0.33 -4.08
CA ILE A 20 7.26 1.78 -4.35
C ILE A 20 8.52 2.18 -5.13
N TRP A 21 9.65 1.71 -4.68
CA TRP A 21 10.93 1.87 -5.36
C TRP A 21 11.64 0.52 -5.46
N LYS A 22 12.73 0.50 -6.22
CA LYS A 22 13.48 -0.73 -6.45
C LYS A 22 14.01 -1.31 -5.15
N HIS A 23 13.88 -2.62 -5.01
CA HIS A 23 14.46 -3.33 -3.88
C HIS A 23 15.98 -3.25 -3.96
N GLU A 24 16.62 -2.81 -2.87
CA GLU A 24 18.06 -2.67 -2.81
C GLU A 24 18.62 -3.59 -1.73
N TYR A 25 19.57 -4.41 -2.11
CA TYR A 25 20.18 -5.38 -1.20
C TYR A 25 21.34 -4.78 -0.40
N ASP A 26 21.89 -3.65 -0.81
CA ASP A 26 22.96 -2.97 -0.10
C ASP A 26 22.39 -2.10 1.00
N VAL A 27 22.67 -2.44 2.26
CA VAL A 27 22.22 -1.70 3.42
C VAL A 27 22.65 -0.23 3.37
N ARG A 28 23.87 0.04 2.86
CA ARG A 28 24.37 1.41 2.74
C ARG A 28 23.53 2.24 1.79
N HIS A 29 23.08 1.65 0.70
CA HIS A 29 22.18 2.32 -0.24
C HIS A 29 20.84 2.65 0.42
N SER A 30 20.29 1.70 1.19
CA SER A 30 19.04 1.92 1.92
C SER A 30 19.18 3.05 2.96
N MET A 31 20.35 3.22 3.55
CA MET A 31 20.60 4.27 4.54
C MET A 31 20.86 5.65 3.93
N ASN A 32 21.56 5.71 2.81
CA ASN A 32 22.07 6.95 2.25
C ASN A 32 21.74 7.17 0.78
N GLY A 33 21.11 6.18 0.14
CA GLY A 33 20.86 6.21 -1.28
C GLY A 33 19.73 7.15 -1.69
N THR A 34 19.73 7.50 -2.98
CA THR A 34 18.61 8.20 -3.61
C THR A 34 17.73 7.15 -4.27
N GLN A 35 16.46 7.15 -3.90
CA GLN A 35 15.50 6.21 -4.46
C GLN A 35 14.82 6.78 -5.69
N ARG A 36 14.30 5.91 -6.54
CA ARG A 36 13.50 6.28 -7.70
C ARG A 36 12.20 5.50 -7.67
N LEU A 37 11.10 6.20 -7.91
CA LEU A 37 9.80 5.54 -7.97
C LEU A 37 9.73 4.56 -9.13
N LEU A 38 9.14 3.42 -8.88
CA LEU A 38 8.84 2.45 -9.93
C LEU A 38 7.69 2.97 -10.81
N PRO A 39 7.57 2.46 -12.05
CA PRO A 39 6.53 2.93 -12.97
C PRO A 39 5.13 2.86 -12.38
N GLY A 40 4.35 3.91 -12.58
CA GLY A 40 2.95 3.98 -12.17
C GLY A 40 2.71 4.26 -10.70
N VAL A 41 3.73 4.22 -9.84
CA VAL A 41 3.56 4.36 -8.40
C VAL A 41 3.01 5.73 -8.02
N PHE A 42 3.61 6.80 -8.51
CA PHE A 42 3.13 8.14 -8.17
C PHE A 42 1.67 8.34 -8.60
N ASP A 43 1.33 7.91 -9.82
CA ASP A 43 -0.02 8.04 -10.35
C ASP A 43 -1.04 7.27 -9.52
N ARG A 44 -0.71 6.03 -9.09
CA ARG A 44 -1.60 5.23 -8.25
C ARG A 44 -1.81 5.87 -6.89
N PHE A 45 -0.74 6.31 -6.24
CA PHE A 45 -0.83 6.97 -4.94
C PHE A 45 -1.64 8.25 -5.01
N LEU A 46 -1.47 9.04 -6.08
CA LEU A 46 -2.24 10.25 -6.30
C LEU A 46 -3.72 9.95 -6.49
N GLU A 47 -4.06 8.94 -7.29
CA GLU A 47 -5.44 8.50 -7.49
C GLU A 47 -6.08 8.08 -6.17
N TRP A 48 -5.38 7.29 -5.38
CA TRP A 48 -5.88 6.81 -4.10
C TRP A 48 -6.11 7.97 -3.13
N HIS A 49 -5.16 8.88 -3.08
CA HIS A 49 -5.30 10.09 -2.26
C HIS A 49 -6.53 10.91 -2.66
N ARG A 50 -6.73 11.11 -3.96
CA ARG A 50 -7.87 11.88 -4.47
C ARG A 50 -9.21 11.23 -4.17
N GLN A 51 -9.25 9.91 -4.09
CA GLN A 51 -10.47 9.17 -3.75
C GLN A 51 -10.71 9.07 -2.24
N GLY A 52 -9.84 9.64 -1.43
CA GLY A 52 -9.97 9.61 0.02
C GLY A 52 -9.51 8.32 0.67
N PHE A 53 -8.74 7.50 -0.04
CA PHE A 53 -8.16 6.28 0.53
C PHE A 53 -7.13 6.65 1.59
N ARG A 54 -7.13 5.93 2.70
CA ARG A 54 -6.03 6.00 3.65
C ARG A 54 -4.92 5.10 3.16
N ILE A 55 -3.68 5.53 3.37
CA ILE A 55 -2.51 4.78 2.93
C ILE A 55 -1.61 4.54 4.13
N ILE A 56 -1.37 3.28 4.43
CA ILE A 56 -0.47 2.84 5.49
C ILE A 56 0.67 2.07 4.84
N LEU A 57 1.88 2.56 5.01
CA LEU A 57 3.06 1.87 4.49
C LEU A 57 3.56 0.88 5.53
N THR A 58 3.98 -0.29 5.06
CA THR A 58 4.54 -1.34 5.91
C THR A 58 5.89 -1.75 5.36
N THR A 59 6.88 -1.90 6.21
CA THR A 59 8.23 -2.21 5.74
C THR A 59 8.98 -3.11 6.71
N GLY A 60 9.82 -3.98 6.17
CA GLY A 60 10.76 -4.75 6.97
C GLY A 60 11.96 -3.95 7.46
N ARG A 61 12.12 -2.70 7.00
CA ARG A 61 13.21 -1.84 7.47
C ARG A 61 13.12 -1.67 8.99
N PRO A 62 14.26 -1.71 9.70
CA PRO A 62 14.26 -1.53 11.15
C PRO A 62 13.86 -0.12 11.56
N GLU A 63 13.35 0.02 12.76
CA GLU A 63 12.89 1.29 13.31
C GLU A 63 13.97 2.38 13.28
N CYS A 64 15.24 2.02 13.41
CA CYS A 64 16.34 2.97 13.34
C CYS A 64 16.50 3.65 11.98
N LEU A 65 15.86 3.12 10.92
CA LEU A 65 15.85 3.72 9.59
C LEU A 65 14.60 4.56 9.32
N ARG A 66 13.76 4.81 10.31
CA ARG A 66 12.51 5.57 10.12
C ARG A 66 12.74 6.95 9.54
N GLU A 67 13.58 7.75 10.15
CA GLU A 67 13.83 9.12 9.69
C GLU A 67 14.32 9.15 8.25
N GLU A 68 15.26 8.28 7.92
CA GLU A 68 15.81 8.20 6.57
C GLU A 68 14.76 7.74 5.56
N THR A 69 13.97 6.74 5.93
CA THR A 69 12.89 6.25 5.06
C THR A 69 11.83 7.31 4.82
N GLU A 70 11.43 8.03 5.85
CA GLU A 70 10.47 9.13 5.73
C GLU A 70 11.02 10.26 4.88
N ARG A 71 12.32 10.57 5.00
CA ARG A 71 12.98 11.56 4.17
C ARG A 71 12.94 11.16 2.70
N GLN A 72 13.27 9.91 2.39
CA GLN A 72 13.23 9.39 1.01
C GLN A 72 11.83 9.48 0.42
N LEU A 73 10.81 9.10 1.18
CA LEU A 73 9.41 9.18 0.74
C LEU A 73 8.99 10.62 0.48
N ARG A 74 9.35 11.53 1.37
CA ARG A 74 9.03 12.96 1.24
C ARG A 74 9.67 13.56 0.01
N GLU A 75 10.93 13.25 -0.26
CA GLU A 75 11.62 13.76 -1.44
C GLU A 75 10.99 13.30 -2.75
N LEU A 76 10.38 12.11 -2.75
CA LEU A 76 9.70 11.57 -3.93
C LEU A 76 8.22 11.95 -4.00
N GLY A 77 7.73 12.71 -3.02
CA GLY A 77 6.36 13.19 -3.01
C GLY A 77 5.30 12.10 -2.76
N ILE A 78 5.65 11.06 -2.05
CA ILE A 78 4.70 9.98 -1.72
C ILE A 78 3.84 10.38 -0.54
N PHE A 79 2.51 10.31 -0.74
CA PHE A 79 1.51 10.59 0.28
C PHE A 79 1.21 9.32 1.08
N TYR A 80 1.20 9.42 2.39
CA TYR A 80 0.79 8.32 3.26
C TYR A 80 0.29 8.86 4.59
N ASN A 81 -0.53 8.08 5.27
CA ASN A 81 -1.09 8.46 6.57
C ASN A 81 -0.23 7.96 7.73
N GLN A 82 0.28 6.74 7.60
CA GLN A 82 1.11 6.10 8.63
C GLN A 82 2.15 5.21 7.98
N ILE A 83 3.22 4.95 8.72
CA ILE A 83 4.25 3.98 8.33
C ILE A 83 4.53 3.05 9.50
N VAL A 84 4.51 1.76 9.24
CA VAL A 84 4.83 0.70 10.21
C VAL A 84 6.19 0.13 9.84
N MET A 85 7.18 0.38 10.69
CA MET A 85 8.54 -0.13 10.53
C MET A 85 8.67 -1.50 11.21
N ASP A 86 9.74 -2.21 10.87
CA ASP A 86 10.14 -3.44 11.57
C ASP A 86 9.12 -4.58 11.46
N CYS A 87 8.46 -4.68 10.30
CA CYS A 87 7.52 -5.77 10.05
C CYS A 87 8.20 -7.13 9.82
N GLY A 88 9.54 -7.15 9.77
CA GLY A 88 10.31 -8.34 9.49
C GLY A 88 10.39 -8.67 7.99
N PRO A 89 11.26 -9.62 7.61
CA PRO A 89 11.50 -9.95 6.20
C PRO A 89 10.57 -11.03 5.65
N GLY A 90 9.73 -11.64 6.47
CA GLY A 90 8.88 -12.75 6.07
C GLY A 90 7.61 -12.32 5.33
N PRO A 91 6.83 -13.30 4.88
CA PRO A 91 5.55 -13.03 4.23
C PRO A 91 4.57 -12.27 5.14
N ARG A 92 3.62 -11.62 4.53
CA ARG A 92 2.56 -10.89 5.24
C ARG A 92 1.28 -11.71 5.24
N ILE A 93 0.61 -11.73 6.39
CA ILE A 93 -0.70 -12.35 6.56
C ILE A 93 -1.62 -11.28 7.14
N LEU A 94 -2.74 -11.04 6.47
CA LEU A 94 -3.76 -10.13 6.97
C LEU A 94 -4.93 -10.95 7.48
N VAL A 95 -5.31 -10.75 8.74
CA VAL A 95 -6.48 -11.41 9.35
C VAL A 95 -7.56 -10.36 9.51
N ASN A 96 -8.68 -10.55 8.83
CA ASN A 96 -9.77 -9.59 8.80
C ASN A 96 -11.11 -10.34 8.75
N ASP A 97 -12.14 -9.72 9.29
CA ASP A 97 -13.49 -10.29 9.25
C ASP A 97 -14.12 -10.13 7.87
N MET A 98 -15.19 -10.89 7.65
CA MET A 98 -16.08 -10.68 6.52
C MET A 98 -17.32 -9.96 6.99
N GLU A 99 -17.81 -9.01 6.22
CA GLU A 99 -19.06 -8.33 6.52
C GLU A 99 -20.26 -9.15 6.06
N SER A 100 -21.32 -9.14 6.86
CA SER A 100 -22.60 -9.72 6.49
C SER A 100 -23.41 -8.70 5.68
N ASN A 101 -23.79 -9.07 4.47
CA ASN A 101 -24.81 -8.35 3.71
C ASN A 101 -26.17 -8.89 4.13
N ALA A 102 -26.86 -8.17 5.00
CA ALA A 102 -28.13 -8.62 5.56
C ALA A 102 -29.22 -8.84 4.50
N SER A 103 -29.23 -8.00 3.45
CA SER A 103 -30.22 -8.12 2.38
C SER A 103 -30.05 -9.38 1.54
N ALA A 104 -28.80 -9.75 1.25
CA ALA A 104 -28.47 -10.90 0.42
C ALA A 104 -28.16 -12.15 1.24
N LYS A 105 -28.09 -12.06 2.56
CA LYS A 105 -27.70 -13.12 3.48
C LYS A 105 -26.37 -13.76 3.10
N GLN A 106 -25.42 -12.95 2.66
CA GLN A 106 -24.10 -13.37 2.21
C GLN A 106 -23.01 -12.69 3.04
N PHE A 107 -21.86 -13.34 3.11
CA PHE A 107 -20.66 -12.74 3.68
C PHE A 107 -19.82 -12.15 2.55
N VAL A 108 -19.31 -10.94 2.79
CA VAL A 108 -18.50 -10.21 1.81
C VAL A 108 -17.10 -9.99 2.39
N ALA A 109 -16.09 -10.42 1.64
CA ALA A 109 -14.71 -10.21 2.03
C ALA A 109 -14.36 -8.72 2.01
N LYS A 110 -13.71 -8.25 3.08
CA LYS A 110 -13.23 -6.88 3.21
C LYS A 110 -11.74 -6.74 2.96
N ALA A 111 -11.02 -7.84 2.92
CA ALA A 111 -9.58 -7.84 2.69
C ALA A 111 -9.27 -8.40 1.30
N HIS A 112 -8.40 -7.68 0.60
CA HIS A 112 -7.94 -8.05 -0.74
C HIS A 112 -6.42 -7.97 -0.75
N ALA A 113 -5.78 -8.81 -1.55
CA ALA A 113 -4.33 -8.77 -1.71
C ALA A 113 -3.98 -8.58 -3.18
N ILE A 114 -3.07 -7.65 -3.45
CA ILE A 114 -2.47 -7.44 -4.76
C ILE A 114 -1.01 -7.86 -4.65
N ASN A 115 -0.63 -8.92 -5.34
CA ASN A 115 0.74 -9.40 -5.34
C ASN A 115 1.44 -8.93 -6.61
N LEU A 116 2.42 -8.06 -6.44
CA LEU A 116 3.18 -7.49 -7.54
C LEU A 116 4.49 -8.24 -7.74
N ILE A 117 4.93 -8.30 -8.98
CA ILE A 117 6.28 -8.76 -9.26
C ILE A 117 7.24 -7.68 -8.72
N ARG A 118 8.25 -8.11 -7.95
CA ARG A 118 9.24 -7.20 -7.37
C ARG A 118 9.85 -6.31 -8.44
N ASP A 119 9.97 -5.02 -8.13
CA ASP A 119 10.59 -3.99 -8.97
C ASP A 119 9.85 -3.70 -10.29
N ASN A 120 8.64 -4.21 -10.47
CA ASN A 120 7.89 -4.04 -11.72
C ASN A 120 6.97 -2.82 -11.74
N GLY A 121 6.67 -2.25 -10.60
CA GLY A 121 5.82 -1.07 -10.52
C GLY A 121 4.33 -1.37 -10.43
N MET A 122 3.52 -0.33 -10.64
CA MET A 122 2.07 -0.35 -10.40
C MET A 122 1.24 0.09 -11.59
N GLU A 123 1.78 0.09 -12.81
CA GLU A 123 1.02 0.55 -13.98
C GLU A 123 -0.27 -0.24 -14.17
N ASP A 124 -0.23 -1.54 -13.89
CA ASP A 124 -1.36 -2.44 -14.07
C ASP A 124 -2.23 -2.58 -12.82
N VAL A 125 -1.89 -1.89 -11.74
CA VAL A 125 -2.69 -1.92 -10.51
C VAL A 125 -3.90 -1.01 -10.70
N LYS A 126 -5.10 -1.58 -10.56
CA LYS A 126 -6.35 -0.83 -10.65
C LYS A 126 -7.29 -1.21 -9.53
N ILE A 127 -7.71 -0.21 -8.77
CA ILE A 127 -8.70 -0.34 -7.72
C ILE A 127 -9.85 0.57 -8.08
N ASN A 128 -11.00 -0.01 -8.37
CA ASN A 128 -12.22 0.74 -8.61
C ASN A 128 -13.04 0.78 -7.33
N TYR A 129 -13.26 1.96 -6.82
CA TYR A 129 -14.09 2.14 -5.63
C TYR A 129 -15.38 2.84 -6.00
N THR A 130 -16.48 2.26 -5.59
CA THR A 130 -17.82 2.84 -5.72
C THR A 130 -18.45 2.93 -4.34
N GLN A 131 -18.81 4.13 -3.94
CA GLN A 131 -19.52 4.30 -2.68
C GLN A 131 -20.97 3.82 -2.82
N VAL A 132 -21.39 3.01 -1.84
CA VAL A 132 -22.76 2.50 -1.73
C VAL A 132 -23.26 2.74 -0.31
N ASN A 133 -24.59 2.59 -0.09
CA ASN A 133 -25.17 2.94 1.20
C ASN A 133 -25.29 1.80 2.20
N ASP A 134 -25.23 0.56 1.75
CA ASP A 134 -25.55 -0.62 2.57
C ASP A 134 -24.42 -1.60 2.81
N LEU A 135 -23.19 -1.21 2.58
CA LEU A 135 -22.00 -1.99 2.95
C LEU A 135 -20.85 -1.10 3.37
#